data_330cb4e0e349b6c02ef7bfc8d8b5d3bd
#
_entry.id   330cb4e0e349b6c02ef7bfc8d8b5d3bd
#
_cell.length_a   1.000
_cell.length_b   1.000
_cell.length_c   1.000
_cell.angle_alpha   90.00
_cell.angle_beta   90.00
_cell.angle_gamma   90.00
#
_symmetry.space_group_name_H-M   'P 1'
#
loop_
_entity.id
_entity.type
_entity.pdbx_description
1 polymer ?
#
loop_
_entity_poly.entity_id
_entity_poly.type
_entity_poly.pdbx_seq_one_letter_code
_entity_poly.pdbx_strand_id
1 'polypeptide(L)'
;MKKLFLILVLICSFSCCAQETKKPQLISQEEFAKISTKEVQLLDVRTPEEQQQGFIEGAILINFFDTDFVTKVSTRFNKNKPLYIYCAAGGRSNKAATKLLATGFDTIYDLTGGYSSWKENN
;
A
#
# COMPACT_ATOMS: atom_id res chain seq x y z
N MET A 1 -11.45 -26.82 -61.75
CA MET A 1 -10.94 -25.62 -61.06
C MET A 1 -11.15 -25.79 -59.57
N LYS A 2 -10.07 -26.03 -58.86
CA LYS A 2 -10.15 -26.12 -57.38
C LYS A 2 -10.02 -24.72 -56.82
N LYS A 3 -11.09 -24.21 -56.27
CA LYS A 3 -11.02 -22.98 -55.47
C LYS A 3 -10.42 -23.29 -54.13
N LEU A 4 -9.22 -22.84 -53.90
CA LEU A 4 -8.58 -22.90 -52.60
C LEU A 4 -9.24 -21.88 -51.68
N PHE A 5 -10.09 -22.35 -50.79
CA PHE A 5 -10.60 -21.49 -49.70
C PHE A 5 -9.50 -21.40 -48.66
N LEU A 6 -8.79 -20.29 -48.69
CA LEU A 6 -7.90 -19.91 -47.61
C LEU A 6 -8.77 -19.41 -46.48
N ILE A 7 -9.10 -20.31 -45.56
CA ILE A 7 -9.69 -19.89 -44.27
C ILE A 7 -8.57 -19.26 -43.48
N LEU A 8 -8.54 -17.94 -43.55
CA LEU A 8 -7.70 -17.14 -42.64
C LEU A 8 -8.35 -17.25 -41.27
N VAL A 9 -7.92 -18.23 -40.48
CA VAL A 9 -8.25 -18.30 -39.06
C VAL A 9 -7.53 -17.15 -38.39
N LEU A 10 -8.23 -16.03 -38.23
CA LEU A 10 -7.81 -14.91 -37.39
C LEU A 10 -7.82 -15.42 -35.96
N ILE A 11 -6.70 -15.93 -35.50
CA ILE A 11 -6.48 -16.24 -34.11
C ILE A 11 -6.40 -14.89 -33.42
N CYS A 12 -7.54 -14.39 -32.98
CA CYS A 12 -7.55 -13.33 -31.97
C CYS A 12 -6.91 -13.90 -30.73
N SER A 13 -5.62 -13.70 -30.61
CA SER A 13 -4.92 -13.88 -29.35
C SER A 13 -5.53 -12.87 -28.37
N PHE A 14 -6.57 -13.27 -27.67
CA PHE A 14 -7.00 -12.60 -26.48
C PHE A 14 -5.86 -12.75 -25.48
N SER A 15 -4.92 -11.82 -25.54
CA SER A 15 -3.97 -11.62 -24.46
C SER A 15 -4.79 -11.14 -23.28
N CYS A 16 -5.31 -12.10 -22.52
CA CYS A 16 -5.91 -11.82 -21.24
C CYS A 16 -4.76 -11.35 -20.34
N CYS A 17 -4.50 -10.03 -20.32
CA CYS A 17 -3.72 -9.43 -19.26
C CYS A 17 -4.52 -9.65 -17.98
N ALA A 18 -4.23 -10.75 -17.29
CA ALA A 18 -4.63 -10.91 -15.91
C ALA A 18 -3.95 -9.78 -15.15
N GLN A 19 -4.70 -8.71 -14.87
CA GLN A 19 -4.27 -7.68 -13.93
C GLN A 19 -4.23 -8.36 -12.57
N GLU A 20 -3.03 -8.78 -12.16
CA GLU A 20 -2.83 -9.21 -10.80
C GLU A 20 -3.18 -8.04 -9.90
N THR A 21 -4.24 -8.18 -9.10
CA THR A 21 -4.60 -7.20 -8.10
C THR A 21 -3.48 -7.18 -7.06
N LYS A 22 -2.73 -6.10 -7.00
CA LYS A 22 -1.70 -5.92 -5.98
C LYS A 22 -2.35 -5.91 -4.60
N LYS A 23 -1.72 -6.59 -3.66
CA LYS A 23 -2.14 -6.64 -2.26
C LYS A 23 -1.07 -6.04 -1.36
N PRO A 24 -1.46 -5.42 -0.23
CA PRO A 24 -0.50 -5.02 0.78
C PRO A 24 0.31 -6.22 1.26
N GLN A 25 1.59 -6.03 1.44
CA GLN A 25 2.45 -7.02 2.08
C GLN A 25 2.47 -6.75 3.58
N LEU A 26 2.28 -7.79 4.39
CA LEU A 26 2.40 -7.65 5.83
C LEU A 26 3.87 -7.69 6.23
N ILE A 27 4.25 -6.79 7.13
CA ILE A 27 5.57 -6.82 7.75
C ILE A 27 5.43 -7.01 9.25
N SER A 28 6.23 -7.93 9.81
CA SER A 28 6.23 -8.20 11.24
C SER A 28 6.84 -7.07 12.04
N GLN A 29 6.53 -7.00 13.32
CA GLN A 29 7.16 -6.04 14.25
C GLN A 29 8.68 -6.21 14.29
N GLU A 30 9.16 -7.46 14.28
CA GLU A 30 10.60 -7.77 14.32
C GLU A 30 11.32 -7.28 13.06
N GLU A 31 10.76 -7.54 11.89
CA GLU A 31 11.35 -7.07 10.63
C GLU A 31 11.31 -5.55 10.53
N PHE A 32 10.19 -4.95 10.92
CA PHE A 32 10.04 -3.50 10.90
C PHE A 32 11.03 -2.80 11.84
N ALA A 33 11.31 -3.37 13.02
CA ALA A 33 12.26 -2.82 13.98
C ALA A 33 13.70 -2.73 13.44
N LYS A 34 14.03 -3.49 12.39
CA LYS A 34 15.35 -3.44 11.73
C LYS A 34 15.48 -2.32 10.70
N ILE A 35 14.38 -1.64 10.39
CA ILE A 35 14.34 -0.60 9.36
C ILE A 35 14.60 0.76 10.00
N SER A 36 15.41 1.58 9.33
CA SER A 36 15.55 2.99 9.72
C SER A 36 14.32 3.78 9.25
N THR A 37 13.41 4.07 10.17
CA THR A 37 12.16 4.76 9.87
C THR A 37 12.32 6.20 9.40
N LYS A 38 13.51 6.77 9.59
CA LYS A 38 13.87 8.10 9.06
C LYS A 38 14.28 8.08 7.58
N GLU A 39 14.69 6.91 7.07
CA GLU A 39 15.20 6.74 5.71
C GLU A 39 14.18 6.15 4.74
N VAL A 40 13.02 5.72 5.23
CA VAL A 40 11.94 5.15 4.43
C VAL A 40 10.72 6.04 4.42
N GLN A 41 9.81 5.79 3.48
CA GLN A 41 8.49 6.42 3.49
C GLN A 41 7.62 5.70 4.52
N LEU A 42 7.21 6.40 5.57
CA LEU A 42 6.37 5.86 6.63
C LEU A 42 5.12 6.71 6.82
N LEU A 43 3.97 6.08 6.69
CA LEU A 43 2.65 6.72 6.77
C LEU A 43 1.87 6.21 7.98
N ASP A 44 1.49 7.12 8.85
CA ASP A 44 0.55 6.90 9.94
C ASP A 44 -0.85 7.34 9.49
N VAL A 45 -1.80 6.42 9.42
CA VAL A 45 -3.15 6.71 8.95
C VAL A 45 -4.16 6.90 10.08
N ARG A 46 -3.68 7.01 11.31
CA ARG A 46 -4.53 7.24 12.49
C ARG A 46 -5.04 8.69 12.53
N THR A 47 -5.88 8.98 13.51
CA THR A 47 -6.37 10.33 13.75
C THR A 47 -5.31 11.21 14.42
N PRO A 48 -5.42 12.55 14.33
CA PRO A 48 -4.52 13.47 15.05
C PRO A 48 -4.50 13.24 16.55
N GLU A 49 -5.64 12.90 17.15
CA GLU A 49 -5.77 12.63 18.58
C GLU A 49 -4.97 11.41 19.01
N GLU A 50 -5.00 10.35 18.20
CA GLU A 50 -4.19 9.15 18.43
C GLU A 50 -2.70 9.47 18.33
N GLN A 51 -2.30 10.25 17.34
CA GLN A 51 -0.89 10.64 17.15
C GLN A 51 -0.35 11.48 18.29
N GLN A 52 -1.16 12.34 18.90
CA GLN A 52 -0.74 13.15 20.06
C GLN A 52 -0.30 12.28 21.25
N GLN A 53 -0.79 11.07 21.35
CA GLN A 53 -0.42 10.12 22.41
C GLN A 53 0.86 9.34 22.10
N GLY A 54 1.43 9.55 20.95
CA GLY A 54 2.66 8.91 20.49
C GLY A 54 2.56 8.41 19.05
N PHE A 55 3.69 8.29 18.39
CA PHE A 55 3.81 7.82 17.01
C PHE A 55 5.20 7.25 16.76
N ILE A 56 5.37 6.52 15.69
CA ILE A 56 6.67 5.99 15.29
C ILE A 56 7.50 7.14 14.69
N GLU A 57 8.73 7.31 15.16
CA GLU A 57 9.62 8.37 14.67
C GLU A 57 9.82 8.28 13.15
N GLY A 58 9.69 9.41 12.48
CA GLY A 58 9.78 9.50 11.02
C GLY A 58 8.44 9.35 10.30
N ALA A 59 7.35 8.98 11.00
CA ALA A 59 6.04 8.85 10.40
C ALA A 59 5.44 10.20 9.99
N ILE A 60 4.82 10.22 8.83
CA ILE A 60 3.97 11.32 8.37
C ILE A 60 2.52 10.95 8.63
N LEU A 61 1.79 11.81 9.33
CA LEU A 61 0.37 11.62 9.61
C LEU A 61 -0.47 12.10 8.44
N ILE A 62 -1.27 11.21 7.88
CA ILE A 62 -2.40 11.55 7.00
C ILE A 62 -3.58 10.70 7.43
N ASN A 63 -4.63 11.36 7.96
CA ASN A 63 -5.78 10.69 8.52
C ASN A 63 -6.56 9.92 7.44
N PHE A 64 -6.75 8.62 7.65
CA PHE A 64 -7.52 7.76 6.74
C PHE A 64 -8.94 8.26 6.50
N PHE A 65 -9.54 8.94 7.47
CA PHE A 65 -10.91 9.47 7.38
C PHE A 65 -11.03 10.78 6.60
N ASP A 66 -9.91 11.40 6.21
CA ASP A 66 -9.97 12.58 5.36
C ASP A 66 -10.55 12.24 3.99
N THR A 67 -11.46 13.05 3.49
CA THR A 67 -12.12 12.84 2.20
C THR A 67 -11.14 12.85 1.02
N ASP A 68 -10.03 13.57 1.16
CA ASP A 68 -8.95 13.72 0.19
C ASP A 68 -7.70 12.88 0.55
N PHE A 69 -7.88 11.82 1.35
CA PHE A 69 -6.79 10.98 1.84
C PHE A 69 -5.85 10.50 0.72
N VAL A 70 -6.41 9.89 -0.34
CA VAL A 70 -5.61 9.34 -1.44
C VAL A 70 -4.81 10.43 -2.15
N THR A 71 -5.41 11.59 -2.37
CA THR A 71 -4.74 12.74 -3.00
C THR A 71 -3.59 13.26 -2.14
N LYS A 72 -3.80 13.39 -0.84
CA LYS A 72 -2.75 13.81 0.10
C LYS A 72 -1.57 12.85 0.11
N VAL A 73 -1.83 11.56 0.18
CA VAL A 73 -0.78 10.53 0.17
C VAL A 73 -0.02 10.54 -1.15
N SER A 74 -0.74 10.59 -2.27
CA SER A 74 -0.14 10.62 -3.61
C SER A 74 0.72 11.85 -3.87
N THR A 75 0.39 12.97 -3.25
CA THR A 75 1.18 14.20 -3.33
C THR A 75 2.44 14.14 -2.45
N ARG A 76 2.35 13.47 -1.31
CA ARG A 76 3.41 13.47 -0.29
C ARG A 76 4.47 12.39 -0.52
N PHE A 77 4.10 11.26 -1.09
CA PHE A 77 4.97 10.10 -1.23
C PHE A 77 5.23 9.72 -2.68
N ASN A 78 6.38 9.09 -2.92
CA ASN A 78 6.77 8.58 -4.22
C ASN A 78 6.15 7.19 -4.43
N LYS A 79 5.35 7.05 -5.49
CA LYS A 79 4.67 5.78 -5.82
C LYS A 79 5.62 4.66 -6.23
N ASN A 80 6.82 5.00 -6.71
CA ASN A 80 7.82 4.05 -7.20
C ASN A 80 8.74 3.53 -6.09
N LYS A 81 8.61 4.05 -4.87
CA LYS A 81 9.36 3.61 -3.69
C LYS A 81 8.45 2.86 -2.73
N PRO A 82 8.98 1.88 -1.98
CA PRO A 82 8.20 1.22 -0.97
C PRO A 82 7.62 2.21 0.04
N LEU A 83 6.35 2.01 0.37
CA LEU A 83 5.64 2.77 1.39
C LEU A 83 5.33 1.84 2.56
N TYR A 84 5.75 2.22 3.75
CA TYR A 84 5.37 1.55 5.00
C TYR A 84 4.20 2.28 5.61
N ILE A 85 3.20 1.52 6.06
CA ILE A 85 1.95 2.07 6.59
C ILE A 85 1.57 1.38 7.89
N TYR A 86 0.99 2.13 8.82
CA TYR A 86 0.41 1.55 10.02
C TYR A 86 -0.80 2.37 10.51
N CYS A 87 -1.65 1.69 11.28
CA CYS A 87 -2.68 2.31 12.10
C CYS A 87 -2.55 1.82 13.55
N ALA A 88 -3.63 1.86 14.33
CA ALA A 88 -3.56 1.37 15.71
C ALA A 88 -3.39 -0.15 15.78
N ALA A 89 -4.19 -0.91 15.02
CA ALA A 89 -4.25 -2.37 15.10
C ALA A 89 -4.16 -3.11 13.75
N GLY A 90 -4.26 -2.43 12.61
CA GLY A 90 -4.11 -3.00 11.27
C GLY A 90 -5.33 -2.91 10.35
N GLY A 91 -6.52 -2.57 10.85
CA GLY A 91 -7.74 -2.53 10.03
C GLY A 91 -7.76 -1.36 9.03
N ARG A 92 -7.54 -0.14 9.50
CA ARG A 92 -7.53 1.07 8.66
C ARG A 92 -6.35 1.07 7.70
N SER A 93 -5.17 0.66 8.15
CA SER A 93 -3.96 0.63 7.31
C SER A 93 -4.10 -0.36 6.16
N ASN A 94 -4.72 -1.51 6.37
CA ASN A 94 -4.96 -2.47 5.31
C ASN A 94 -5.91 -1.93 4.23
N LYS A 95 -7.01 -1.30 4.64
CA LYS A 95 -7.94 -0.64 3.71
C LYS A 95 -7.29 0.51 2.96
N ALA A 96 -6.51 1.32 3.65
CA ALA A 96 -5.77 2.43 3.06
C ALA A 96 -4.75 1.92 2.03
N ALA A 97 -3.96 0.92 2.39
CA ALA A 97 -2.98 0.33 1.50
C ALA A 97 -3.61 -0.25 0.23
N THR A 98 -4.75 -0.93 0.35
CA THR A 98 -5.49 -1.46 -0.80
C THR A 98 -5.91 -0.34 -1.75
N LYS A 99 -6.43 0.77 -1.23
CA LYS A 99 -6.80 1.94 -2.05
C LYS A 99 -5.59 2.55 -2.74
N LEU A 100 -4.48 2.70 -2.03
CA LEU A 100 -3.26 3.31 -2.57
C LEU A 100 -2.63 2.44 -3.66
N LEU A 101 -2.60 1.12 -3.49
CA LEU A 101 -2.14 0.21 -4.53
C LEU A 101 -2.97 0.33 -5.80
N ALA A 102 -4.29 0.49 -5.67
CA ALA A 102 -5.19 0.70 -6.80
C ALA A 102 -4.92 2.03 -7.53
N THR A 103 -4.27 2.99 -6.89
CA THR A 103 -3.92 4.30 -7.49
C THR A 103 -2.49 4.37 -8.03
N GLY A 104 -1.76 3.26 -8.05
CA GLY A 104 -0.46 3.15 -8.70
C GLY A 104 0.76 3.07 -7.79
N PHE A 105 0.58 2.93 -6.47
CA PHE A 105 1.72 2.59 -5.60
C PHE A 105 2.24 1.19 -5.93
N ASP A 106 3.54 1.05 -6.06
CA ASP A 106 4.15 -0.23 -6.45
C ASP A 106 4.15 -1.25 -5.32
N THR A 107 4.58 -0.85 -4.15
CA THR A 107 4.77 -1.75 -3.00
C THR A 107 4.39 -1.04 -1.71
N ILE A 108 3.52 -1.68 -0.94
CA ILE A 108 3.14 -1.18 0.40
C ILE A 108 3.30 -2.30 1.42
N TYR A 109 4.01 -1.98 2.50
CA TYR A 109 4.18 -2.86 3.66
C TYR A 109 3.31 -2.36 4.80
N ASP A 110 2.41 -3.19 5.28
CA ASP A 110 1.48 -2.91 6.37
C ASP A 110 1.99 -3.54 7.67
N LEU A 111 2.24 -2.72 8.68
CA LEU A 111 2.78 -3.19 9.97
C LEU A 111 1.75 -4.01 10.73
N THR A 112 2.00 -5.30 10.86
CA THR A 112 1.17 -6.23 11.61
C THR A 112 1.07 -5.81 13.07
N GLY A 113 -0.16 -5.70 13.59
CA GLY A 113 -0.40 -5.26 14.96
C GLY A 113 -0.34 -3.75 15.18
N GLY A 114 0.12 -2.99 14.20
CA GLY A 114 0.13 -1.53 14.19
C GLY A 114 0.90 -0.90 15.34
N TYR A 115 0.52 0.33 15.66
CA TYR A 115 1.15 1.10 16.74
C TYR A 115 0.92 0.50 18.13
N SER A 116 -0.22 -0.16 18.35
CA SER A 116 -0.51 -0.78 19.64
C SER A 116 0.54 -1.83 20.02
N SER A 117 0.95 -2.67 19.08
CA SER A 117 2.02 -3.65 19.32
C SER A 117 3.41 -3.00 19.32
N TRP A 118 3.63 -1.99 18.50
CA TRP A 118 4.89 -1.27 18.46
C TRP A 118 5.27 -0.64 19.79
N LYS A 119 4.33 0.06 20.42
CA LYS A 119 4.60 0.77 21.68
C LYS A 119 4.81 -0.17 22.88
N GLU A 120 4.30 -1.41 22.82
CA GLU A 120 4.54 -2.42 23.86
C GLU A 120 5.96 -2.97 23.82
N ASN A 121 6.61 -2.94 22.67
CA ASN A 121 7.90 -3.56 22.43
C ASN A 121 9.06 -2.55 22.29
N ASN A 122 8.75 -1.24 22.38
CA ASN A 122 9.75 -0.18 22.14
C ASN A 122 9.67 0.97 23.15
#